data_4a1177dfaf30223f6c9a2695ef639b12
#
_entry.id   4a1177dfaf30223f6c9a2695ef639b12
#
_cell.length_a   1.000
_cell.length_b   1.000
_cell.length_c   1.000
_cell.angle_alpha   90.00
_cell.angle_beta   90.00
_cell.angle_gamma   90.00
#
_symmetry.space_group_name_H-M   'P 1'
#
loop_
_entity.id
_entity.type
_entity.pdbx_description
1 polymer ?
#
loop_
_entity_poly.entity_id
_entity_poly.type
_entity_poly.pdbx_seq_one_letter_code
_entity_poly.pdbx_strand_id
1 'polypeptide(L)'
;MTAEKDIVLIHFEDKPLSFARIEEISADRKKNWYHVKLLMLQIPLQVVTWILRDVYIDGQEFTMNGLRVRMEKITCPPDDDPGTEDSQDGAPDPTTDDTGDG
;
A
#
# COMPACT_ATOMS: atom_id res chain seq x y z
N MET A 1 -11.38 7.24 3.51
CA MET A 1 -10.87 7.41 2.15
C MET A 1 -9.41 7.01 2.08
N THR A 2 -9.01 6.31 1.03
CA THR A 2 -7.63 5.95 0.84
C THR A 2 -6.82 7.20 0.47
N ALA A 3 -5.66 7.36 1.07
CA ALA A 3 -4.90 8.61 1.00
C ALA A 3 -3.43 8.33 0.75
N GLU A 4 -2.68 9.42 0.55
CA GLU A 4 -1.23 9.33 0.41
C GLU A 4 -0.62 8.63 1.61
N LYS A 5 0.40 7.83 1.34
CA LYS A 5 1.15 7.00 2.29
C LYS A 5 0.41 5.74 2.75
N ASP A 6 -0.83 5.55 2.32
CA ASP A 6 -1.54 4.31 2.60
C ASP A 6 -0.95 3.17 1.78
N ILE A 7 -1.04 1.96 2.33
CA ILE A 7 -0.67 0.73 1.63
C ILE A 7 -1.93 0.10 1.09
N VAL A 8 -1.87 -0.34 -0.15
CA VAL A 8 -2.97 -1.04 -0.78
C VAL A 8 -2.49 -2.37 -1.34
N LEU A 9 -3.40 -3.35 -1.39
CA LEU A 9 -3.15 -4.59 -2.09
C LEU A 9 -3.88 -4.51 -3.43
N ILE A 10 -3.13 -4.67 -4.50
CA ILE A 10 -3.67 -4.56 -5.85
C ILE A 10 -4.08 -5.94 -6.31
N HIS A 11 -5.34 -6.07 -6.71
CA HIS A 11 -5.90 -7.30 -7.24
C HIS A 11 -6.09 -7.18 -8.75
N PHE A 12 -5.66 -8.20 -9.47
CA PHE A 12 -5.91 -8.35 -10.92
C PHE A 12 -6.75 -9.59 -11.12
N GLU A 13 -7.91 -9.45 -11.78
CA GLU A 13 -8.79 -10.57 -12.08
C GLU A 13 -9.04 -11.40 -10.83
N ASP A 14 -9.36 -10.71 -9.73
CA ASP A 14 -9.67 -11.29 -8.42
C ASP A 14 -8.51 -12.03 -7.76
N LYS A 15 -7.29 -11.82 -8.23
CA LYS A 15 -6.09 -12.41 -7.62
C LYS A 15 -5.17 -11.32 -7.10
N PRO A 16 -4.63 -11.48 -5.90
CA PRO A 16 -3.69 -10.49 -5.38
C PRO A 16 -2.41 -10.49 -6.22
N LEU A 17 -1.99 -9.29 -6.61
CA LEU A 17 -0.82 -9.10 -7.45
C LEU A 17 0.37 -8.61 -6.66
N SER A 18 0.20 -7.50 -5.94
CA SER A 18 1.30 -6.84 -5.27
C SER A 18 0.78 -5.81 -4.29
N PHE A 19 1.52 -5.60 -3.21
CA PHE A 19 1.30 -4.43 -2.38
C PHE A 19 1.87 -3.20 -3.08
N ALA A 20 1.30 -2.05 -2.77
CA ALA A 20 1.82 -0.78 -3.26
C ALA A 20 1.58 0.29 -2.21
N ARG A 21 2.46 1.30 -2.17
CA ARG A 21 2.23 2.47 -1.33
C ARG A 21 1.83 3.62 -2.21
N ILE A 22 0.80 4.34 -1.80
CA ILE A 22 0.38 5.53 -2.52
C ILE A 22 1.33 6.66 -2.16
N GLU A 23 2.08 7.15 -3.16
CA GLU A 23 3.07 8.18 -2.93
C GLU A 23 2.47 9.57 -3.08
N GLU A 24 1.58 9.73 -4.05
CA GLU A 24 1.02 11.05 -4.34
C GLU A 24 -0.32 10.90 -5.02
N ILE A 25 -1.27 11.75 -4.63
CA ILE A 25 -2.58 11.85 -5.29
C ILE A 25 -2.76 13.30 -5.67
N SER A 26 -2.91 13.58 -6.96
CA SER A 26 -3.12 14.94 -7.46
C SER A 26 -4.32 14.96 -8.38
N ALA A 27 -5.08 16.05 -8.33
CA ALA A 27 -6.31 16.19 -9.10
C ALA A 27 -6.02 16.28 -10.59
N ASP A 28 -6.86 15.61 -11.38
CA ASP A 28 -6.85 15.77 -12.83
C ASP A 28 -7.74 16.96 -13.21
N ARG A 29 -7.69 17.37 -14.48
CA ARG A 29 -8.57 18.43 -14.95
C ARG A 29 -10.04 18.02 -14.92
N LYS A 30 -10.30 16.72 -15.14
CA LYS A 30 -11.66 16.19 -15.04
C LYS A 30 -12.04 16.04 -13.60
N LYS A 31 -13.21 16.53 -13.24
CA LYS A 31 -13.72 16.43 -11.88
C LYS A 31 -13.80 14.97 -11.45
N ASN A 32 -13.36 14.69 -10.22
CA ASN A 32 -13.38 13.37 -9.59
C ASN A 32 -12.38 12.38 -10.19
N TRP A 33 -11.45 12.84 -11.03
CA TRP A 33 -10.36 12.03 -11.53
C TRP A 33 -9.05 12.51 -10.93
N TYR A 34 -8.14 11.57 -10.67
CA TYR A 34 -6.89 11.86 -9.98
C TYR A 34 -5.74 11.10 -10.60
N HIS A 35 -4.57 11.70 -10.54
CA HIS A 35 -3.32 11.02 -10.87
C HIS A 35 -2.79 10.40 -9.59
N VAL A 36 -2.66 9.09 -9.57
CA VAL A 36 -2.25 8.34 -8.39
C VAL A 36 -0.89 7.72 -8.67
N LYS A 37 0.12 8.19 -7.96
CA LYS A 37 1.47 7.67 -8.07
C LYS A 37 1.64 6.56 -7.06
N LEU A 38 2.00 5.38 -7.55
CA LEU A 38 2.11 4.17 -6.73
C LEU A 38 3.53 3.66 -6.74
N LEU A 39 4.03 3.31 -5.57
CA LEU A 39 5.30 2.57 -5.45
C LEU A 39 4.95 1.10 -5.28
N MET A 40 5.20 0.31 -6.32
CA MET A 40 4.96 -1.13 -6.28
C MET A 40 6.02 -1.76 -5.39
N LEU A 41 5.58 -2.43 -4.32
CA LEU A 41 6.48 -3.00 -3.33
C LEU A 41 6.88 -4.40 -3.76
N GLN A 42 7.69 -4.45 -4.78
CA GLN A 42 8.18 -5.68 -5.39
C GLN A 42 9.68 -5.52 -5.62
N ILE A 43 10.32 -6.55 -6.11
CA ILE A 43 11.76 -6.54 -6.35
C ILE A 43 11.99 -6.67 -7.85
N PRO A 44 12.58 -5.66 -8.50
CA PRO A 44 12.94 -4.36 -7.94
C PRO A 44 11.72 -3.48 -7.73
N LEU A 45 11.86 -2.45 -6.90
CA LEU A 45 10.80 -1.46 -6.71
C LEU A 45 10.48 -0.78 -8.03
N GLN A 46 9.20 -0.46 -8.22
CA GLN A 46 8.76 0.15 -9.46
C GLN A 46 7.70 1.22 -9.16
N VAL A 47 7.80 2.35 -9.83
CA VAL A 47 6.84 3.44 -9.68
C VAL A 47 5.96 3.46 -10.91
N VAL A 48 4.64 3.53 -10.69
CA VAL A 48 3.66 3.69 -11.75
C VAL A 48 2.71 4.81 -11.38
N THR A 49 2.13 5.45 -12.38
CA THR A 49 1.11 6.46 -12.16
C THR A 49 -0.14 6.07 -12.94
N TRP A 50 -1.25 5.98 -12.23
CA TRP A 50 -2.54 5.64 -12.82
C TRP A 50 -3.48 6.84 -12.70
N ILE A 51 -4.36 7.02 -13.68
CA ILE A 51 -5.40 8.04 -13.63
C ILE A 51 -6.69 7.33 -13.23
N LEU A 52 -7.18 7.62 -12.03
CA LEU A 52 -8.29 6.90 -11.43
C LEU A 52 -9.35 7.85 -10.91
N ARG A 53 -10.60 7.38 -10.94
CA ARG A 53 -11.67 8.09 -10.25
C ARG A 53 -11.52 7.93 -8.74
N ASP A 54 -12.13 8.86 -8.01
CA ASP A 54 -12.12 8.83 -6.54
C ASP A 54 -12.63 7.50 -5.99
N VAL A 55 -13.72 6.97 -6.57
CA VAL A 55 -14.29 5.71 -6.08
C VAL A 55 -13.35 4.52 -6.33
N TYR A 56 -12.53 4.57 -7.36
CA TYR A 56 -11.57 3.51 -7.63
C TYR A 56 -10.44 3.53 -6.60
N ILE A 57 -10.01 4.71 -6.20
CA ILE A 57 -8.99 4.86 -5.16
C ILE A 57 -9.51 4.28 -3.85
N ASP A 58 -10.82 4.37 -3.62
CA ASP A 58 -11.43 3.88 -2.38
C ASP A 58 -11.79 2.40 -2.43
N GLY A 59 -11.47 1.72 -3.51
CA GLY A 59 -11.58 0.27 -3.55
C GLY A 59 -12.59 -0.30 -4.54
N GLN A 60 -13.31 0.56 -5.26
CA GLN A 60 -14.23 0.05 -6.27
C GLN A 60 -13.45 -0.57 -7.44
N GLU A 61 -13.97 -1.66 -7.96
CA GLU A 61 -13.35 -2.33 -9.10
C GLU A 61 -13.42 -1.45 -10.35
N PHE A 62 -12.36 -1.50 -11.13
CA PHE A 62 -12.30 -0.82 -12.43
C PHE A 62 -11.58 -1.72 -13.43
N THR A 63 -11.57 -1.32 -14.70
CA THR A 63 -10.87 -2.10 -15.72
C THR A 63 -9.69 -1.31 -16.25
N MET A 64 -8.62 -2.04 -16.56
CA MET A 64 -7.41 -1.48 -17.15
C MET A 64 -6.97 -2.45 -18.22
N ASN A 65 -6.97 -1.99 -19.48
CA ASN A 65 -6.66 -2.85 -20.63
C ASN A 65 -7.55 -4.09 -20.67
N GLY A 66 -8.83 -3.93 -20.28
CA GLY A 66 -9.78 -5.03 -20.29
C GLY A 66 -9.69 -5.97 -19.09
N LEU A 67 -8.75 -5.73 -18.19
CA LEU A 67 -8.59 -6.56 -17.00
C LEU A 67 -9.21 -5.86 -15.79
N ARG A 68 -9.85 -6.64 -14.92
CA ARG A 68 -10.45 -6.10 -13.71
C ARG A 68 -9.37 -5.84 -12.68
N VAL A 69 -9.40 -4.65 -12.09
CA VAL A 69 -8.41 -4.22 -11.11
C VAL A 69 -9.13 -3.65 -9.91
N ARG A 70 -8.60 -3.92 -8.74
CA ARG A 70 -9.16 -3.37 -7.50
C ARG A 70 -8.02 -3.09 -6.53
N MET A 71 -8.11 -1.97 -5.83
CA MET A 71 -7.13 -1.60 -4.80
C MET A 71 -7.80 -1.73 -3.43
N GLU A 72 -7.27 -2.61 -2.62
CA GLU A 72 -7.79 -2.84 -1.28
C GLU A 72 -6.88 -2.15 -0.28
N LYS A 73 -7.44 -1.19 0.49
CA LYS A 73 -6.68 -0.53 1.53
C LYS A 73 -6.32 -1.53 2.62
N ILE A 74 -5.04 -1.56 2.97
CA ILE A 74 -4.53 -2.45 4.01
C ILE A 74 -4.36 -1.65 5.28
N THR A 75 -4.93 -2.14 6.34
CA THR A 75 -4.80 -1.53 7.66
C THR A 75 -3.92 -2.42 8.51
N CYS A 76 -2.94 -1.81 9.17
CA CYS A 76 -2.10 -2.56 10.09
C CYS A 76 -2.99 -3.15 11.18
N PRO A 77 -2.94 -4.46 11.39
CA PRO A 77 -3.75 -5.05 12.45
C PRO A 77 -3.33 -4.50 13.81
N PRO A 78 -4.27 -4.40 14.74
CA PRO A 78 -3.92 -3.90 16.07
C PRO A 78 -2.92 -4.83 16.74
N ASP A 79 -2.02 -4.22 17.49
CA ASP A 79 -1.08 -4.97 18.31
C ASP A 79 -1.80 -5.44 19.56
N ASP A 80 -2.12 -6.73 19.62
CA ASP A 80 -2.83 -7.28 20.75
C ASP A 80 -1.90 -7.94 21.76
N ASP A 81 -0.60 -7.74 21.60
CA ASP A 81 0.39 -8.19 22.59
C ASP A 81 0.87 -6.99 23.40
N PRO A 82 0.31 -6.78 24.59
CA PRO A 82 0.66 -5.60 25.37
C PRO A 82 2.11 -5.55 25.80
N GLY A 83 2.82 -6.65 25.73
CA GLY A 83 4.22 -6.70 26.14
C GLY A 83 5.19 -6.27 25.06
N THR A 84 4.74 -6.06 23.98
CA THR A 84 5.65 -5.78 22.86
C THR A 84 6.22 -4.41 22.90
N GLU A 85 5.96 -4.71 23.02
CA GLU A 85 6.25 -4.01 22.95
C GLU A 85 6.99 -3.54 22.48
N ASP A 86 7.32 -4.00 22.65
CA ASP A 86 7.93 -3.85 22.51
C ASP A 86 8.58 -3.81 21.79
N SER A 87 8.85 -4.04 21.89
CA SER A 87 9.38 -4.11 21.60
C SER A 87 9.97 -4.06 20.97
N GLN A 88 10.30 -4.17 21.16
CA GLN A 88 10.74 -4.23 21.19
C GLN A 88 11.19 -4.14 20.83
N ASP A 89 11.49 -4.10 21.13
CA ASP A 89 11.94 -4.27 21.41
C ASP A 89 12.45 -4.53 20.90
N GLY A 90 12.87 -4.61 20.70
CA GLY A 90 13.28 -4.86 20.88
C GLY A 90 13.88 -5.24 20.17
N ALA A 91 14.25 -5.30 20.19
CA ALA A 91 14.70 -5.63 20.19
C ALA A 91 15.21 -5.88 19.66
N PRO A 92 15.52 -5.99 19.68
CA PRO A 92 16.09 -6.24 19.61
C PRO A 92 16.45 -6.39 19.06
N ASP A 93 16.76 -6.32 19.02
CA ASP A 93 17.03 -6.38 19.13
C ASP A 93 17.43 -6.61 18.49
N PRO A 94 17.73 -6.73 18.44
CA PRO A 94 18.20 -6.86 18.33
C PRO A 94 18.63 -7.01 17.87
N THR A 95 19.04 -6.89 17.83
CA THR A 95 19.38 -6.89 18.12
C THR A 95 19.83 -6.94 17.76
N THR A 96 20.26 -6.91 17.74
CA THR A 96 20.64 -6.88 18.12
C THR A 96 21.09 -7.03 17.85
N ASP A 97 21.49 -6.97 17.81
CA ASP A 97 21.92 -7.11 18.15
C ASP A 97 22.39 -7.34 17.80
N ASP A 98 22.76 -7.27 17.81
CA ASP A 98 23.25 -7.47 18.12
C ASP A 98 23.75 -7.80 17.77
N THR A 99 24.13 -7.72 17.67
CA THR A 99 24.59 -8.00 18.02
C THR A 99 24.86 -8.32 18.05
N GLY A 100 25.22 -8.31 17.85
CA GLY A 100 25.35 -8.49 18.41
C GLY A 100 25.53 -8.73 18.25
N ASP A 101 25.91 -8.68 18.41
CA ASP A 101 26.00 -8.85 18.67
C ASP A 101 25.94 -8.95 18.36
N GLY A 102 26.18 -9.08 18.05
CA GLY A 102 26.01 -9.05 18.37
C GLY A 102 25.94 -9.17 18.16
#